data_5ad3544d8a6416b2ee61c1c6932ce9ed
#
_entry.id   5ad3544d8a6416b2ee61c1c6932ce9ed
#
_cell.length_a   1.000
_cell.length_b   1.000
_cell.length_c   1.000
_cell.angle_alpha   90.00
_cell.angle_beta   90.00
_cell.angle_gamma   90.00
#
_symmetry.space_group_name_H-M   'P 1'
#
loop_
_entity.id
_entity.type
_entity.pdbx_description
1 polymer ?
#
loop_
_entity_poly.entity_id
_entity_poly.type
_entity_poly.pdbx_seq_one_letter_code
_entity_poly.pdbx_strand_id
1 'polypeptide(L)'
;MAATTPFLKHAEKLGPLASRYVEVDDLPWKPTPCPGIDMKVLLEDSDSGLLTALFRWQPGSELALHEHVEIEQTFVLEGSLVDDEGEVRAGDYVWRPKGNRHIARSPNGALVLSIFLKPNIFLAGDAAGQDLR
;
A
#
# COMPACT_ATOMS: atom_id res chain seq x y z
N MET A 1 5.35 -7.54 20.73
CA MET A 1 5.93 -6.86 19.56
C MET A 1 4.82 -6.58 18.56
N ALA A 2 4.74 -5.33 18.11
CA ALA A 2 3.63 -4.91 17.26
C ALA A 2 3.87 -5.14 15.76
N ALA A 3 5.12 -5.24 15.33
CA ALA A 3 5.46 -5.50 13.93
C ALA A 3 5.16 -6.96 13.57
N THR A 4 4.40 -7.15 12.50
CA THR A 4 3.98 -8.49 12.08
C THR A 4 3.74 -8.57 10.56
N THR A 5 3.89 -9.77 10.03
CA THR A 5 3.36 -10.13 8.71
C THR A 5 2.11 -10.97 8.97
N PRO A 6 0.91 -10.41 8.74
CA PRO A 6 -0.33 -11.16 8.94
C PRO A 6 -0.34 -12.43 8.09
N PHE A 7 -0.83 -13.54 8.64
CA PHE A 7 -0.92 -14.84 7.97
C PHE A 7 0.40 -15.49 7.58
N LEU A 8 1.52 -15.04 8.14
CA LEU A 8 2.82 -15.67 7.91
C LEU A 8 2.81 -17.12 8.44
N LYS A 9 3.20 -18.07 7.59
CA LYS A 9 3.31 -19.48 7.98
C LYS A 9 4.38 -19.65 9.05
N HIS A 10 4.07 -20.47 10.06
CA HIS A 10 5.01 -20.86 11.11
C HIS A 10 5.52 -19.68 11.94
N ALA A 11 4.81 -18.56 11.94
CA ALA A 11 5.21 -17.38 12.71
C ALA A 11 5.36 -17.68 14.20
N GLU A 12 4.54 -18.57 14.72
CA GLU A 12 4.55 -18.98 16.13
C GLU A 12 5.84 -19.70 16.53
N LYS A 13 6.60 -20.20 15.58
CA LYS A 13 7.88 -20.89 15.81
C LYS A 13 9.08 -19.95 15.83
N LEU A 14 8.85 -18.67 15.51
CA LEU A 14 9.92 -17.69 15.40
C LEU A 14 10.15 -16.97 16.72
N GLY A 15 11.41 -16.83 17.11
CA GLY A 15 11.77 -15.96 18.21
C GLY A 15 11.62 -14.48 17.86
N PRO A 16 11.61 -13.60 18.88
CA PRO A 16 11.37 -12.16 18.65
C PRO A 16 12.38 -11.49 17.72
N LEU A 17 13.60 -11.99 17.67
CA LEU A 17 14.68 -11.39 16.88
C LEU A 17 14.97 -12.15 15.57
N ALA A 18 14.21 -13.19 15.29
CA ALA A 18 14.39 -13.96 14.05
C ALA A 18 13.95 -13.13 12.85
N SER A 19 14.64 -13.30 11.74
CA SER A 19 14.19 -12.74 10.47
C SER A 19 12.90 -13.42 10.02
N ARG A 20 12.02 -12.66 9.35
CA ARG A 20 10.81 -13.19 8.76
C ARG A 20 11.01 -13.30 7.25
N TYR A 21 11.05 -14.54 6.76
CA TYR A 21 11.10 -14.81 5.34
C TYR A 21 9.69 -15.02 4.85
N VAL A 22 9.25 -14.14 3.95
CA VAL A 22 7.85 -14.09 3.52
C VAL A 22 7.73 -14.63 2.10
N GLU A 23 7.01 -15.73 1.96
CA GLU A 23 6.62 -16.25 0.66
C GLU A 23 5.36 -15.49 0.23
N VAL A 24 5.55 -14.46 -0.57
CA VAL A 24 4.51 -13.48 -0.87
C VAL A 24 3.27 -14.12 -1.52
N ASP A 25 3.48 -15.13 -2.37
CA ASP A 25 2.36 -15.81 -3.04
C ASP A 25 1.43 -16.54 -2.08
N ASP A 26 1.91 -16.87 -0.88
CA ASP A 26 1.10 -17.55 0.13
C ASP A 26 0.21 -16.60 0.93
N LEU A 27 0.45 -15.30 0.83
CA LEU A 27 -0.34 -14.32 1.55
C LEU A 27 -1.62 -13.95 0.80
N PRO A 28 -2.72 -13.70 1.53
CA PRO A 28 -3.98 -13.36 0.88
C PRO A 28 -4.02 -11.92 0.39
N TRP A 29 -4.73 -11.69 -0.71
CA TRP A 29 -5.17 -10.38 -1.12
C TRP A 29 -6.44 -10.02 -0.36
N LYS A 30 -6.61 -8.73 -0.04
CA LYS A 30 -7.86 -8.21 0.52
C LYS A 30 -8.24 -6.92 -0.20
N PRO A 31 -9.54 -6.59 -0.30
CA PRO A 31 -9.94 -5.33 -0.91
C PRO A 31 -9.49 -4.14 -0.07
N THR A 32 -9.25 -3.02 -0.75
CA THR A 32 -9.12 -1.70 -0.11
C THR A 32 -10.49 -1.03 -0.09
N PRO A 33 -10.65 0.10 0.61
CA PRO A 33 -11.89 0.89 0.52
C PRO A 33 -12.22 1.41 -0.88
N CYS A 34 -11.28 1.37 -1.84
CA CYS A 34 -11.52 1.80 -3.21
C CYS A 34 -11.73 0.59 -4.12
N PRO A 35 -12.86 0.52 -4.87
CA PRO A 35 -13.13 -0.59 -5.78
C PRO A 35 -12.05 -0.77 -6.84
N GLY A 36 -11.70 -2.02 -7.12
CA GLY A 36 -10.69 -2.33 -8.14
C GLY A 36 -9.26 -2.26 -7.66
N ILE A 37 -9.02 -1.92 -6.40
CA ILE A 37 -7.69 -1.89 -5.81
C ILE A 37 -7.66 -2.83 -4.62
N ASP A 38 -6.83 -3.88 -4.73
CA ASP A 38 -6.63 -4.86 -3.66
C ASP A 38 -5.25 -4.69 -3.06
N MET A 39 -5.09 -5.09 -1.81
CA MET A 39 -3.82 -5.02 -1.12
C MET A 39 -3.42 -6.36 -0.51
N LYS A 40 -2.11 -6.55 -0.41
CA LYS A 40 -1.52 -7.71 0.27
C LYS A 40 -0.49 -7.17 1.26
N VAL A 41 -0.77 -7.34 2.55
CA VAL A 41 0.07 -6.79 3.61
C VAL A 41 1.31 -7.66 3.79
N LEU A 42 2.49 -7.07 3.64
CA LEU A 42 3.77 -7.75 3.86
C LEU A 42 4.29 -7.52 5.28
N LEU A 43 4.08 -6.32 5.79
CA LEU A 43 4.50 -5.92 7.13
C LEU A 43 3.58 -4.83 7.64
N GLU A 44 3.12 -4.95 8.87
CA GLU A 44 2.45 -3.84 9.55
C GLU A 44 2.91 -3.78 11.00
N ASP A 45 2.94 -2.57 11.53
CA ASP A 45 3.28 -2.31 12.92
C ASP A 45 2.16 -1.44 13.52
N SER A 46 1.37 -2.05 14.40
CA SER A 46 0.22 -1.37 15.01
C SER A 46 0.61 -0.23 15.94
N ASP A 47 1.84 -0.24 16.48
CA ASP A 47 2.30 0.83 17.38
C ASP A 47 2.72 2.09 16.62
N SER A 48 3.48 1.92 15.54
CA SER A 48 3.98 3.06 14.74
C SER A 48 3.07 3.44 13.58
N GLY A 49 2.27 2.50 13.10
CA GLY A 49 1.47 2.65 11.89
C GLY A 49 2.21 2.27 10.61
N LEU A 50 3.47 1.84 10.70
CA LEU A 50 4.22 1.41 9.52
C LEU A 50 3.45 0.33 8.76
N LEU A 51 3.33 0.50 7.45
CA LEU A 51 2.67 -0.44 6.56
C LEU A 51 3.49 -0.63 5.29
N THR A 52 3.81 -1.88 4.98
CA THR A 52 4.41 -2.28 3.71
C THR A 52 3.47 -3.26 3.03
N ALA A 53 3.03 -2.96 1.82
CA ALA A 53 2.07 -3.78 1.12
C ALA A 53 2.26 -3.74 -0.39
N LEU A 54 1.82 -4.80 -1.04
CA LEU A 54 1.58 -4.79 -2.47
C LEU A 54 0.16 -4.29 -2.73
N PHE A 55 0.00 -3.49 -3.78
CA PHE A 55 -1.30 -3.04 -4.25
C PHE A 55 -1.45 -3.45 -5.71
N ARG A 56 -2.57 -4.09 -6.01
CA ARG A 56 -2.94 -4.48 -7.36
C ARG A 56 -4.09 -3.60 -7.82
N TRP A 57 -3.86 -2.84 -8.87
CA TRP A 57 -4.81 -1.90 -9.43
C TRP A 57 -5.39 -2.48 -10.71
N GLN A 58 -6.70 -2.60 -10.78
CA GLN A 58 -7.37 -2.97 -12.03
C GLN A 58 -7.26 -1.80 -13.03
N PRO A 59 -7.22 -2.10 -14.36
CA PRO A 59 -7.28 -1.03 -15.35
C PRO A 59 -8.48 -0.12 -15.13
N GLY A 60 -8.24 1.20 -15.14
CA GLY A 60 -9.28 2.21 -14.91
C GLY A 60 -9.61 2.50 -13.46
N SER A 61 -8.96 1.85 -12.51
CA SER A 61 -9.20 2.09 -11.09
C SER A 61 -8.65 3.43 -10.62
N GLU A 62 -9.28 3.97 -9.59
CA GLU A 62 -8.93 5.27 -9.01
C GLU A 62 -8.92 5.18 -7.49
N LEU A 63 -7.87 5.72 -6.89
CA LEU A 63 -7.80 5.92 -5.45
C LEU A 63 -8.28 7.34 -5.15
N ALA A 64 -9.41 7.45 -4.45
CA ALA A 64 -10.03 8.74 -4.15
C ALA A 64 -9.08 9.70 -3.44
N LEU A 65 -9.39 10.98 -3.46
CA LEU A 65 -8.57 12.01 -2.83
C LEU A 65 -8.19 11.61 -1.40
N HIS A 66 -6.90 11.61 -1.13
CA HIS A 66 -6.35 11.20 0.15
C HIS A 66 -5.14 12.05 0.52
N GLU A 67 -4.82 12.04 1.81
CA GLU A 67 -3.65 12.72 2.33
C GLU A 67 -2.60 11.71 2.78
N HIS A 68 -1.35 11.96 2.42
CA HIS A 68 -0.21 11.24 2.95
C HIS A 68 0.14 11.79 4.33
N VAL A 69 -0.38 11.14 5.36
CA VAL A 69 -0.21 11.57 6.76
C VAL A 69 1.26 11.58 7.15
N GLU A 70 2.04 10.66 6.59
CA GLU A 70 3.49 10.60 6.64
C GLU A 70 4.03 10.22 5.27
N ILE A 71 5.34 10.18 5.10
CA ILE A 71 5.98 9.82 3.84
C ILE A 71 5.47 8.47 3.34
N GLU A 72 5.14 8.43 2.05
CA GLU A 72 4.88 7.18 1.31
C GLU A 72 5.99 6.97 0.29
N GLN A 73 6.41 5.74 0.13
CA GLN A 73 7.32 5.31 -0.93
C GLN A 73 6.65 4.25 -1.78
N THR A 74 6.72 4.37 -3.10
CA THR A 74 6.13 3.39 -4.02
C THR A 74 7.11 3.05 -5.14
N PHE A 75 7.36 1.76 -5.30
CA PHE A 75 8.09 1.19 -6.44
C PHE A 75 7.09 0.45 -7.32
N VAL A 76 7.04 0.79 -8.61
CA VAL A 76 6.11 0.17 -9.55
C VAL A 76 6.75 -1.08 -10.15
N LEU A 77 6.07 -2.22 -9.96
CA LEU A 77 6.52 -3.52 -10.47
C LEU A 77 5.96 -3.79 -11.87
N GLU A 78 4.69 -3.42 -12.11
CA GLU A 78 4.01 -3.61 -13.39
C GLU A 78 3.04 -2.45 -13.61
N GLY A 79 2.84 -2.08 -14.87
CA GLY A 79 1.88 -1.04 -15.23
C GLY A 79 2.32 0.36 -14.88
N SER A 80 1.38 1.20 -14.51
CA SER A 80 1.66 2.60 -14.20
C SER A 80 0.60 3.23 -13.30
N LEU A 81 1.00 4.28 -12.58
CA LEU A 81 0.12 5.16 -11.81
C LEU A 81 0.25 6.58 -12.33
N VAL A 82 -0.86 7.30 -12.37
CA VAL A 82 -0.95 8.67 -12.88
C VAL A 82 -1.67 9.55 -11.87
N ASP A 83 -1.18 10.77 -11.69
CA ASP A 83 -1.87 11.83 -10.98
C ASP A 83 -1.61 13.17 -11.66
N ASP A 84 -2.03 14.27 -11.04
CA ASP A 84 -1.86 15.61 -11.62
C ASP A 84 -0.39 16.04 -11.72
N GLU A 85 0.50 15.45 -10.95
CA GLU A 85 1.91 15.79 -10.93
C GLU A 85 2.71 15.02 -11.98
N GLY A 86 2.26 13.82 -12.36
CA GLY A 86 2.99 13.02 -13.32
C GLY A 86 2.57 11.57 -13.39
N GLU A 87 3.44 10.76 -13.99
CA GLU A 87 3.26 9.34 -14.18
C GLU A 87 4.49 8.59 -13.66
N VAL A 88 4.26 7.48 -12.96
CA VAL A 88 5.31 6.54 -12.57
C VAL A 88 5.00 5.18 -13.18
N ARG A 89 6.01 4.57 -13.84
CA ARG A 89 5.87 3.32 -14.60
C ARG A 89 6.68 2.20 -13.99
N ALA A 90 6.45 0.99 -14.48
CA ALA A 90 7.20 -0.19 -14.06
C ALA A 90 8.71 0.06 -14.07
N GLY A 91 9.36 -0.26 -12.96
CA GLY A 91 10.79 -0.04 -12.77
C GLY A 91 11.15 1.32 -12.18
N ASP A 92 10.19 2.23 -12.07
CA ASP A 92 10.41 3.56 -11.51
C ASP A 92 9.83 3.68 -10.10
N TYR A 93 10.19 4.78 -9.44
CA TYR A 93 9.93 5.00 -8.03
C TYR A 93 9.41 6.42 -7.82
N VAL A 94 8.46 6.54 -6.90
CA VAL A 94 7.96 7.85 -6.45
C VAL A 94 7.88 7.87 -4.93
N TRP A 95 8.18 9.00 -4.31
CA TRP A 95 7.89 9.18 -2.91
C TRP A 95 7.06 10.44 -2.72
N ARG A 96 6.15 10.38 -1.74
CA ARG A 96 5.20 11.45 -1.46
C ARG A 96 5.53 12.05 -0.11
N PRO A 97 5.78 13.37 -0.03
CA PRO A 97 6.04 14.04 1.24
C PRO A 97 4.82 13.99 2.17
N LYS A 98 5.09 14.10 3.46
CA LYS A 98 4.03 14.30 4.45
C LYS A 98 3.17 15.52 4.07
N GLY A 99 1.84 15.34 4.12
CA GLY A 99 0.89 16.38 3.78
C GLY A 99 0.50 16.45 2.31
N ASN A 100 1.18 15.69 1.44
CA ASN A 100 0.82 15.60 0.04
C ASN A 100 -0.59 15.02 -0.11
N ARG A 101 -1.38 15.60 -0.99
CA ARG A 101 -2.74 15.17 -1.29
C ARG A 101 -2.91 14.96 -2.78
N HIS A 102 -3.55 13.89 -3.18
CA HIS A 102 -3.84 13.65 -4.58
C HIS A 102 -4.95 12.61 -4.77
N ILE A 103 -5.40 12.53 -6.03
CA ILE A 103 -6.19 11.41 -6.56
C ILE A 103 -5.22 10.64 -7.44
N ALA A 104 -5.10 9.34 -7.23
CA ALA A 104 -4.24 8.50 -8.04
C ALA A 104 -5.09 7.59 -8.94
N ARG A 105 -4.63 7.37 -10.17
CA ARG A 105 -5.34 6.54 -11.16
C ARG A 105 -4.37 5.56 -11.80
N SER A 106 -4.93 4.45 -12.26
CA SER A 106 -4.18 3.50 -13.07
C SER A 106 -4.98 3.16 -14.33
N PRO A 107 -4.82 3.93 -15.42
CA PRO A 107 -5.58 3.68 -16.65
C PRO A 107 -5.37 2.27 -17.22
N ASN A 108 -4.17 1.73 -17.07
CA ASN A 108 -3.78 0.45 -17.67
C ASN A 108 -3.61 -0.68 -16.64
N GLY A 109 -3.87 -0.41 -15.37
CA GLY A 109 -3.58 -1.34 -14.29
C GLY A 109 -2.16 -1.20 -13.78
N ALA A 110 -1.92 -1.73 -12.58
CA ALA A 110 -0.61 -1.69 -11.95
C ALA A 110 -0.46 -2.73 -10.86
N LEU A 111 0.79 -3.12 -10.61
CA LEU A 111 1.21 -3.82 -9.41
C LEU A 111 2.34 -2.99 -8.79
N VAL A 112 2.17 -2.58 -7.54
CA VAL A 112 3.14 -1.70 -6.88
C VAL A 112 3.46 -2.20 -5.48
N LEU A 113 4.69 -1.91 -5.04
CA LEU A 113 5.11 -2.08 -3.65
C LEU A 113 5.12 -0.71 -3.01
N SER A 114 4.34 -0.53 -1.95
CA SER A 114 4.28 0.74 -1.23
C SER A 114 4.65 0.57 0.24
N ILE A 115 5.39 1.55 0.75
CA ILE A 115 5.79 1.66 2.15
C ILE A 115 5.26 2.96 2.69
N PHE A 116 4.38 2.87 3.69
CA PHE A 116 3.80 4.02 4.38
C PHE A 116 4.35 4.06 5.80
N LEU A 117 4.92 5.18 6.20
CA LEU A 117 5.27 5.37 7.62
C LEU A 117 4.01 5.40 8.48
N LYS A 118 2.91 5.94 7.92
CA LYS A 118 1.54 5.81 8.41
C LYS A 118 0.59 5.72 7.22
N PRO A 119 -0.51 4.96 7.33
CA PRO A 119 -1.47 4.82 6.22
C PRO A 119 -2.10 6.16 5.82
N ASN A 120 -2.44 6.29 4.55
CA ASN A 120 -3.16 7.44 4.02
C ASN A 120 -4.55 7.56 4.64
N ILE A 121 -5.05 8.80 4.71
CA ILE A 121 -6.43 9.09 5.13
C ILE A 121 -7.20 9.58 3.91
N PHE A 122 -8.36 8.99 3.64
CA PHE A 122 -9.23 9.43 2.56
C PHE A 122 -9.95 10.73 2.94
N LEU A 123 -9.99 11.68 2.01
CA LEU A 123 -10.61 12.98 2.19
C LEU A 123 -11.94 13.10 1.44
N ALA A 124 -12.19 12.20 0.48
CA ALA A 124 -13.40 12.22 -0.36
C ALA A 124 -13.82 10.79 -0.70
N GLY A 125 -15.02 10.66 -1.30
CA GLY A 125 -15.58 9.37 -1.66
C GLY A 125 -16.22 8.65 -0.48
N ASP A 126 -16.63 7.40 -0.69
CA ASP A 126 -17.33 6.60 0.31
C ASP A 126 -16.45 6.26 1.53
N ALA A 127 -15.14 6.29 1.35
CA ALA A 127 -14.18 5.98 2.42
C ALA A 127 -13.68 7.22 3.17
N ALA A 128 -14.27 8.41 2.94
CA ALA A 128 -13.81 9.64 3.58
C ALA A 128 -13.69 9.47 5.10
N GLY A 129 -12.55 9.89 5.65
CA GLY A 129 -12.23 9.76 7.08
C GLY A 129 -11.63 8.42 7.48
N GLN A 130 -11.63 7.41 6.60
CA GLN A 130 -11.00 6.11 6.84
C GLN A 130 -9.55 6.11 6.34
N ASP A 131 -8.72 5.23 6.90
CA ASP A 131 -7.40 5.00 6.35
C ASP A 131 -7.43 3.91 5.25
N LEU A 132 -6.26 3.63 4.66
CA LEU A 132 -6.14 2.70 3.53
C LEU A 132 -6.38 1.23 3.92
N ARG A 133 -6.30 0.90 5.19
CA ARG A 133 -6.43 -0.48 5.67
C ARG A 133 -7.86 -0.93 5.83
#